data_734a0eb3841e6af45573481bfd419477
#
_entry.id   734a0eb3841e6af45573481bfd419477
#
_cell.length_a   1.000
_cell.length_b   1.000
_cell.length_c   1.000
_cell.angle_alpha   90.00
_cell.angle_beta   90.00
_cell.angle_gamma   90.00
#
_symmetry.space_group_name_H-M   'P 1'
#
loop_
_entity.id
_entity.type
_entity.pdbx_description
1 polymer ?
#
loop_
_entity_poly.entity_id
_entity_poly.type
_entity_poly.pdbx_seq_one_letter_code
_entity_poly.pdbx_strand_id
1 'polypeptide(L)'
;MSYRIAIVEDEPAIRANYAEALRRYGYQVSDYPDRASALQAFAQTLPDMVLIDVGLGPEAEGGFDLCRDLRARAPQLPILFLTARDSDLDVISGLRLGADDYLSKSISLPQLTARVQALFRRLEALRAPDVKDTVIRLRRLCLEVERMRVAWNGTDVPLTVTEFWMVHALVRYPGHVKSRGQLMREAQIVVDDATVTSHVKRIRRKFEAIDPAFDEIETMHGAGYRWRP
;
A
#
# COMPACT_ATOMS: atom_id res chain seq x y z
N MET A 1 3.50 6.26 -20.40
CA MET A 1 4.45 5.16 -20.08
C MET A 1 3.65 3.97 -19.61
N SER A 2 4.03 2.73 -19.97
CA SER A 2 3.36 1.52 -19.48
C SER A 2 3.98 1.11 -18.16
N TYR A 3 3.16 0.90 -17.11
CA TYR A 3 3.64 0.43 -15.81
C TYR A 3 4.06 -1.03 -15.87
N ARG A 4 5.09 -1.37 -15.10
CA ARG A 4 5.63 -2.72 -14.95
C ARG A 4 5.08 -3.36 -13.68
N ILE A 5 4.38 -4.46 -13.84
CA ILE A 5 3.81 -5.24 -12.73
C ILE A 5 4.54 -6.57 -12.65
N ALA A 6 4.96 -6.95 -11.45
CA ALA A 6 5.45 -8.28 -11.17
C ALA A 6 4.35 -9.12 -10.49
N ILE A 7 4.21 -10.36 -10.88
CA ILE A 7 3.33 -11.34 -10.25
C ILE A 7 4.21 -12.45 -9.67
N VAL A 8 4.04 -12.74 -8.38
CA VAL A 8 4.74 -13.84 -7.70
C VAL A 8 3.69 -14.82 -7.20
N GLU A 9 3.60 -15.97 -7.87
CA GLU A 9 2.52 -16.96 -7.71
C GLU A 9 3.09 -18.32 -8.13
N ASP A 10 2.99 -19.32 -7.30
CA ASP A 10 3.55 -20.66 -7.58
C ASP A 10 2.70 -21.46 -8.57
N GLU A 11 1.38 -21.27 -8.56
CA GLU A 11 0.47 -22.02 -9.46
C GLU A 11 0.51 -21.45 -10.89
N PRO A 12 1.02 -22.22 -11.90
CA PRO A 12 1.25 -21.70 -13.26
C PRO A 12 -0.03 -21.20 -13.95
N ALA A 13 -1.16 -21.89 -13.73
CA ALA A 13 -2.43 -21.54 -14.37
C ALA A 13 -2.99 -20.21 -13.83
N ILE A 14 -2.92 -19.99 -12.52
CA ILE A 14 -3.34 -18.76 -11.86
C ILE A 14 -2.42 -17.61 -12.29
N ARG A 15 -1.11 -17.84 -12.22
CA ARG A 15 -0.10 -16.87 -12.64
C ARG A 15 -0.31 -16.39 -14.07
N ALA A 16 -0.50 -17.32 -15.00
CA ALA A 16 -0.74 -17.01 -16.43
C ALA A 16 -2.05 -16.23 -16.63
N ASN A 17 -3.14 -16.60 -15.94
CA ASN A 17 -4.43 -15.92 -16.04
C ASN A 17 -4.35 -14.45 -15.59
N TYR A 18 -3.70 -14.17 -14.46
CA TYR A 18 -3.52 -12.78 -14.00
C TYR A 18 -2.61 -11.99 -14.91
N ALA A 19 -1.51 -12.62 -15.39
CA ALA A 19 -0.58 -11.97 -16.31
C ALA A 19 -1.27 -11.57 -17.62
N GLU A 20 -2.05 -12.48 -18.21
CA GLU A 20 -2.82 -12.19 -19.41
C GLU A 20 -3.83 -11.08 -19.20
N ALA A 21 -4.60 -11.15 -18.10
CA ALA A 21 -5.59 -10.14 -17.77
C ALA A 21 -4.95 -8.74 -17.67
N LEU A 22 -3.85 -8.60 -16.94
CA LEU A 22 -3.19 -7.32 -16.76
C LEU A 22 -2.52 -6.81 -18.04
N ARG A 23 -1.94 -7.70 -18.88
CA ARG A 23 -1.40 -7.34 -20.21
C ARG A 23 -2.49 -6.77 -21.13
N ARG A 24 -3.72 -7.30 -21.09
CA ARG A 24 -4.87 -6.75 -21.85
C ARG A 24 -5.23 -5.31 -21.45
N TYR A 25 -4.92 -4.89 -20.23
CA TYR A 25 -5.07 -3.51 -19.76
C TYR A 25 -3.85 -2.61 -20.05
N GLY A 26 -2.88 -3.11 -20.81
CA GLY A 26 -1.72 -2.32 -21.27
C GLY A 26 -0.54 -2.30 -20.31
N TYR A 27 -0.53 -3.13 -19.25
CA TYR A 27 0.61 -3.25 -18.34
C TYR A 27 1.69 -4.17 -18.92
N GLN A 28 2.96 -3.85 -18.60
CA GLN A 28 4.07 -4.78 -18.81
C GLN A 28 4.12 -5.73 -17.62
N VAL A 29 3.96 -7.05 -17.87
CA VAL A 29 3.88 -8.01 -16.77
C VAL A 29 5.03 -9.01 -16.85
N SER A 30 5.81 -9.07 -15.78
CA SER A 30 6.77 -10.14 -15.50
C SER A 30 6.20 -11.05 -14.41
N ASP A 31 6.42 -12.35 -14.53
CA ASP A 31 5.84 -13.31 -13.61
C ASP A 31 6.89 -14.30 -13.09
N TYR A 32 6.78 -14.69 -11.82
CA TYR A 32 7.76 -15.48 -11.09
C TYR A 32 7.06 -16.60 -10.32
N PRO A 33 7.60 -17.85 -10.33
CA PRO A 33 6.98 -18.97 -9.65
C PRO A 33 7.27 -19.02 -8.14
N ASP A 34 8.27 -18.28 -7.68
CA ASP A 34 8.74 -18.35 -6.29
C ASP A 34 9.43 -17.05 -5.86
N ARG A 35 9.68 -16.96 -4.54
CA ARG A 35 10.35 -15.82 -3.91
C ARG A 35 11.77 -15.62 -4.42
N ALA A 36 12.53 -16.71 -4.62
CA ALA A 36 13.94 -16.63 -4.96
C ALA A 36 14.15 -16.01 -6.37
N SER A 37 13.39 -16.47 -7.36
CA SER A 37 13.42 -15.93 -8.73
C SER A 37 12.97 -14.47 -8.79
N ALA A 38 11.94 -14.11 -8.00
CA ALA A 38 11.49 -12.73 -7.88
C ALA A 38 12.57 -11.83 -7.27
N LEU A 39 13.18 -12.21 -6.15
CA LEU A 39 14.25 -11.43 -5.52
C LEU A 39 15.48 -11.27 -6.41
N GLN A 40 15.85 -12.31 -7.15
CA GLN A 40 16.96 -12.26 -8.12
C GLN A 40 16.69 -11.22 -9.22
N ALA A 41 15.48 -11.21 -9.78
CA ALA A 41 15.09 -10.23 -10.79
C ALA A 41 15.01 -8.81 -10.21
N PHE A 42 14.45 -8.64 -9.00
CA PHE A 42 14.28 -7.34 -8.36
C PHE A 42 15.61 -6.74 -7.87
N ALA A 43 16.66 -7.55 -7.72
CA ALA A 43 18.01 -7.04 -7.46
C ALA A 43 18.54 -6.22 -8.65
N GLN A 44 18.10 -6.52 -9.86
CA GLN A 44 18.49 -5.80 -11.08
C GLN A 44 17.56 -4.61 -11.35
N THR A 45 16.25 -4.84 -11.29
CA THR A 45 15.26 -3.80 -11.61
C THR A 45 13.98 -4.05 -10.83
N LEU A 46 13.57 -3.07 -10.03
CA LEU A 46 12.29 -3.12 -9.32
C LEU A 46 11.13 -2.86 -10.29
N PRO A 47 10.01 -3.59 -10.15
CA PRO A 47 8.77 -3.26 -10.85
C PRO A 47 8.13 -1.99 -10.26
N ASP A 48 7.08 -1.50 -10.90
CA ASP A 48 6.29 -0.37 -10.39
C ASP A 48 5.18 -0.83 -9.42
N MET A 49 4.89 -2.15 -9.38
CA MET A 49 3.97 -2.81 -8.43
C MET A 49 4.25 -4.30 -8.36
N VAL A 50 3.98 -4.93 -7.22
CA VAL A 50 4.06 -6.39 -7.05
C VAL A 50 2.73 -6.94 -6.57
N LEU A 51 2.22 -7.97 -7.26
CA LEU A 51 1.17 -8.86 -6.78
C LEU A 51 1.84 -10.10 -6.21
N ILE A 52 1.46 -10.51 -5.01
CA ILE A 52 2.13 -11.61 -4.30
C ILE A 52 1.08 -12.57 -3.75
N ASP A 53 1.21 -13.88 -4.02
CA ASP A 53 0.53 -14.87 -3.21
C ASP A 53 1.28 -15.07 -1.88
N VAL A 54 0.55 -15.40 -0.83
CA VAL A 54 1.10 -15.66 0.49
C VAL A 54 1.87 -16.98 0.51
N GLY A 55 1.27 -18.05 -0.03
CA GLY A 55 1.93 -19.35 -0.15
C GLY A 55 2.71 -19.43 -1.47
N LEU A 56 4.00 -19.71 -1.41
CA LEU A 56 4.84 -19.83 -2.60
C LEU A 56 5.51 -21.22 -2.59
N GLY A 57 4.77 -22.22 -3.06
CA GLY A 57 5.22 -23.62 -3.11
C GLY A 57 5.51 -24.18 -1.70
N PRO A 58 6.74 -24.61 -1.40
CA PRO A 58 7.09 -25.15 -0.10
C PRO A 58 7.12 -24.08 1.02
N GLU A 59 7.20 -22.79 0.67
CA GLU A 59 7.22 -21.69 1.62
C GLU A 59 5.81 -21.22 1.94
N ALA A 60 5.19 -21.76 2.99
CA ALA A 60 3.80 -21.44 3.36
C ALA A 60 3.57 -19.95 3.65
N GLU A 61 4.59 -19.20 4.03
CA GLU A 61 4.57 -17.75 4.30
C GLU A 61 5.57 -16.98 3.41
N GLY A 62 6.04 -17.60 2.32
CA GLY A 62 7.05 -17.03 1.43
C GLY A 62 6.69 -15.65 0.87
N GLY A 63 5.40 -15.42 0.61
CA GLY A 63 4.90 -14.11 0.19
C GLY A 63 4.99 -13.04 1.29
N PHE A 64 4.78 -13.41 2.54
CA PHE A 64 4.96 -12.48 3.67
C PHE A 64 6.44 -12.10 3.85
N ASP A 65 7.33 -13.06 3.71
CA ASP A 65 8.78 -12.82 3.78
C ASP A 65 9.23 -11.94 2.61
N LEU A 66 8.75 -12.20 1.39
CA LEU A 66 9.01 -11.35 0.22
C LEU A 66 8.55 -9.91 0.46
N CYS A 67 7.34 -9.73 0.99
CA CYS A 67 6.83 -8.39 1.32
C CYS A 67 7.73 -7.67 2.33
N ARG A 68 8.22 -8.36 3.35
CA ARG A 68 9.14 -7.80 4.35
C ARG A 68 10.46 -7.35 3.72
N ASP A 69 11.04 -8.19 2.85
CA ASP A 69 12.29 -7.88 2.13
C ASP A 69 12.11 -6.66 1.21
N LEU A 70 11.00 -6.59 0.49
CA LEU A 70 10.71 -5.48 -0.41
C LEU A 70 10.46 -4.18 0.38
N ARG A 71 9.79 -4.22 1.51
CA ARG A 71 9.57 -3.05 2.36
C ARG A 71 10.85 -2.48 2.95
N ALA A 72 11.82 -3.33 3.27
CA ALA A 72 13.15 -2.88 3.72
C ALA A 72 13.93 -2.14 2.62
N ARG A 73 13.74 -2.52 1.34
CA ARG A 73 14.48 -1.95 0.19
C ARG A 73 13.72 -0.80 -0.49
N ALA A 74 12.42 -0.90 -0.59
CA ALA A 74 11.55 0.02 -1.31
C ALA A 74 10.24 0.25 -0.53
N PRO A 75 10.25 1.10 0.51
CA PRO A 75 9.09 1.34 1.36
C PRO A 75 7.83 1.77 0.62
N GLN A 76 8.00 2.48 -0.50
CA GLN A 76 6.91 3.03 -1.31
C GLN A 76 6.49 2.13 -2.49
N LEU A 77 7.13 0.98 -2.73
CA LEU A 77 6.72 0.06 -3.78
C LEU A 77 5.30 -0.47 -3.49
N PRO A 78 4.32 -0.29 -4.37
CA PRO A 78 2.99 -0.85 -4.17
C PRO A 78 3.04 -2.37 -4.10
N ILE A 79 2.48 -2.95 -3.03
CA ILE A 79 2.37 -4.40 -2.83
C ILE A 79 0.92 -4.76 -2.55
N LEU A 80 0.42 -5.70 -3.32
CA LEU A 80 -0.92 -6.23 -3.21
C LEU A 80 -0.84 -7.75 -3.01
N PHE A 81 -1.41 -8.25 -1.91
CA PHE A 81 -1.58 -9.68 -1.75
C PHE A 81 -2.81 -10.19 -2.51
N LEU A 82 -2.64 -11.30 -3.17
CA LEU A 82 -3.70 -12.00 -3.89
C LEU A 82 -3.60 -13.49 -3.58
N THR A 83 -4.42 -13.98 -2.66
CA THR A 83 -4.24 -15.29 -2.03
C THR A 83 -5.56 -16.01 -1.77
N ALA A 84 -5.51 -17.33 -1.65
CA ALA A 84 -6.64 -18.15 -1.20
C ALA A 84 -6.86 -18.06 0.32
N ARG A 85 -5.87 -17.51 1.07
CA ARG A 85 -5.99 -17.29 2.51
C ARG A 85 -6.78 -16.02 2.77
N ASP A 86 -8.02 -16.15 3.20
CA ASP A 86 -8.96 -15.06 3.42
C ASP A 86 -9.45 -14.96 4.87
N SER A 87 -8.79 -15.67 5.80
CA SER A 87 -9.08 -15.50 7.21
C SER A 87 -8.72 -14.09 7.70
N ASP A 88 -9.51 -13.55 8.64
CA ASP A 88 -9.24 -12.23 9.25
C ASP A 88 -7.81 -12.12 9.79
N LEU A 89 -7.23 -13.22 10.29
CA LEU A 89 -5.86 -13.25 10.80
C LEU A 89 -4.83 -13.10 9.69
N ASP A 90 -5.03 -13.75 8.55
CA ASP A 90 -4.13 -13.65 7.40
C ASP A 90 -4.17 -12.23 6.79
N VAL A 91 -5.37 -11.68 6.61
CA VAL A 91 -5.57 -10.30 6.16
C VAL A 91 -4.86 -9.30 7.08
N ILE A 92 -5.08 -9.42 8.41
CA ILE A 92 -4.44 -8.55 9.39
C ILE A 92 -2.91 -8.72 9.35
N SER A 93 -2.41 -9.94 9.16
CA SER A 93 -0.97 -10.23 9.11
C SER A 93 -0.33 -9.62 7.87
N GLY A 94 -0.90 -9.84 6.67
CA GLY A 94 -0.40 -9.25 5.43
C GLY A 94 -0.38 -7.72 5.45
N LEU A 95 -1.46 -7.12 5.94
CA LEU A 95 -1.53 -5.67 6.09
C LEU A 95 -0.54 -5.13 7.14
N ARG A 96 -0.28 -5.87 8.23
CA ARG A 96 0.74 -5.50 9.24
C ARG A 96 2.16 -5.50 8.68
N LEU A 97 2.44 -6.36 7.71
CA LEU A 97 3.75 -6.45 7.04
C LEU A 97 4.00 -5.32 6.06
N GLY A 98 2.98 -4.57 5.71
CA GLY A 98 3.16 -3.38 4.87
C GLY A 98 2.49 -3.45 3.50
N ALA A 99 1.65 -4.44 3.22
CA ALA A 99 0.87 -4.44 1.99
C ALA A 99 -0.06 -3.22 1.88
N ASP A 100 -0.29 -2.77 0.67
CA ASP A 100 -1.22 -1.68 0.37
C ASP A 100 -2.67 -2.17 0.27
N ASP A 101 -2.86 -3.44 -0.16
CA ASP A 101 -4.15 -4.11 -0.17
C ASP A 101 -3.98 -5.63 -0.03
N TYR A 102 -5.07 -6.33 0.33
CA TYR A 102 -5.12 -7.77 0.51
C TYR A 102 -6.41 -8.30 -0.09
N LEU A 103 -6.31 -9.18 -1.08
CA LEU A 103 -7.43 -9.67 -1.88
C LEU A 103 -7.48 -11.20 -1.87
N SER A 104 -8.69 -11.75 -1.80
CA SER A 104 -8.91 -13.18 -2.03
C SER A 104 -8.75 -13.53 -3.51
N LYS A 105 -8.19 -14.69 -3.85
CA LYS A 105 -8.15 -15.24 -5.23
C LYS A 105 -9.53 -15.46 -5.85
N SER A 106 -10.60 -15.41 -5.05
CA SER A 106 -11.98 -15.41 -5.54
C SER A 106 -12.44 -14.10 -6.18
N ILE A 107 -11.61 -13.03 -6.11
CA ILE A 107 -11.93 -11.74 -6.74
C ILE A 107 -12.04 -11.87 -8.25
N SER A 108 -13.00 -11.18 -8.85
CA SER A 108 -13.10 -11.14 -10.31
C SER A 108 -11.96 -10.34 -10.95
N LEU A 109 -11.53 -10.71 -12.16
CA LEU A 109 -10.48 -10.00 -12.88
C LEU A 109 -10.76 -8.50 -13.07
N PRO A 110 -12.00 -8.05 -13.39
CA PRO A 110 -12.32 -6.63 -13.42
C PRO A 110 -12.11 -5.91 -12.08
N GLN A 111 -12.48 -6.57 -10.96
CA GLN A 111 -12.24 -5.99 -9.63
C GLN A 111 -10.76 -5.90 -9.30
N LEU A 112 -9.97 -6.95 -9.59
CA LEU A 112 -8.50 -6.91 -9.44
C LEU A 112 -7.91 -5.75 -10.24
N THR A 113 -8.30 -5.62 -11.50
CA THR A 113 -7.79 -4.53 -12.36
C THR A 113 -8.17 -3.16 -11.81
N ALA A 114 -9.39 -3.00 -11.29
CA ALA A 114 -9.80 -1.74 -10.68
C ALA A 114 -8.94 -1.37 -9.44
N ARG A 115 -8.53 -2.38 -8.64
CA ARG A 115 -7.60 -2.19 -7.50
C ARG A 115 -6.22 -1.74 -7.96
N VAL A 116 -5.67 -2.43 -8.96
CA VAL A 116 -4.38 -2.08 -9.58
C VAL A 116 -4.42 -0.65 -10.14
N GLN A 117 -5.46 -0.30 -10.90
CA GLN A 117 -5.63 1.06 -11.43
C GLN A 117 -5.74 2.11 -10.33
N ALA A 118 -6.45 1.81 -9.25
CA ALA A 118 -6.57 2.75 -8.12
C ALA A 118 -5.22 3.02 -7.46
N LEU A 119 -4.34 2.01 -7.33
CA LEU A 119 -2.98 2.17 -6.83
C LEU A 119 -2.13 3.04 -7.77
N PHE A 120 -2.17 2.80 -9.08
CA PHE A 120 -1.43 3.62 -10.03
C PHE A 120 -1.93 5.06 -10.14
N ARG A 121 -3.25 5.30 -10.09
CA ARG A 121 -3.79 6.67 -10.06
C ARG A 121 -3.23 7.48 -8.89
N ARG A 122 -3.01 6.86 -7.74
CA ARG A 122 -2.36 7.53 -6.58
C ARG A 122 -0.93 7.95 -6.87
N LEU A 123 -0.18 7.11 -7.57
CA LEU A 123 1.17 7.44 -8.02
C LEU A 123 1.16 8.54 -9.10
N GLU A 124 0.18 8.52 -10.00
CA GLU A 124 0.02 9.53 -11.06
C GLU A 124 -0.42 10.89 -10.52
N ALA A 125 -1.29 10.90 -9.50
CA ALA A 125 -1.73 12.14 -8.87
C ALA A 125 -0.56 12.98 -8.31
N LEU A 126 0.58 12.33 -8.01
CA LEU A 126 1.81 13.00 -7.59
C LEU A 126 2.61 13.61 -8.74
N ARG A 127 2.39 13.12 -9.98
CA ARG A 127 3.08 13.58 -11.19
C ARG A 127 2.30 14.63 -11.95
N ALA A 128 1.09 14.96 -11.49
CA ALA A 128 0.23 15.94 -12.14
C ALA A 128 0.83 17.36 -12.01
N PRO A 129 0.92 18.15 -13.12
CA PRO A 129 1.56 19.46 -13.11
C PRO A 129 0.87 20.52 -12.25
N ASP A 130 -0.38 20.28 -11.84
CA ASP A 130 -1.15 21.19 -10.98
C ASP A 130 -0.89 21.01 -9.46
N VAL A 131 -0.13 20.01 -9.06
CA VAL A 131 0.29 19.77 -7.67
C VAL A 131 1.62 20.50 -7.39
N LYS A 132 1.75 21.76 -7.85
CA LYS A 132 2.97 22.51 -7.60
C LYS A 132 3.15 22.75 -6.11
N ASP A 133 4.25 22.20 -5.57
CA ASP A 133 4.83 22.51 -4.25
C ASP A 133 3.86 22.44 -3.05
N THR A 134 2.92 21.48 -3.04
CA THR A 134 2.04 21.35 -1.89
C THR A 134 2.80 20.74 -0.72
N VAL A 135 3.40 21.62 0.08
CA VAL A 135 4.02 21.26 1.35
C VAL A 135 3.07 21.62 2.48
N ILE A 136 2.60 20.60 3.21
CA ILE A 136 1.80 20.80 4.42
C ILE A 136 2.75 20.79 5.61
N ARG A 137 2.76 21.88 6.37
CA ARG A 137 3.55 22.01 7.62
C ARG A 137 2.60 22.21 8.78
N LEU A 138 2.61 21.28 9.71
CA LEU A 138 1.79 21.30 10.92
C LEU A 138 2.68 20.96 12.13
N ARG A 139 2.99 21.96 12.96
CA ARG A 139 3.84 21.76 14.15
C ARG A 139 5.14 20.99 13.81
N ARG A 140 5.15 19.69 14.11
CA ARG A 140 6.29 18.78 13.93
C ARG A 140 6.25 18.03 12.60
N LEU A 141 5.09 18.08 11.88
CA LEU A 141 4.90 17.38 10.61
C LEU A 141 5.33 18.26 9.44
N CYS A 142 6.07 17.65 8.51
CA CYS A 142 6.29 18.17 7.16
C CYS A 142 5.89 17.10 6.16
N LEU A 143 4.90 17.39 5.31
CA LEU A 143 4.44 16.49 4.26
C LEU A 143 4.65 17.17 2.91
N GLU A 144 5.45 16.55 2.06
CA GLU A 144 5.79 16.98 0.70
C GLU A 144 5.08 16.06 -0.30
N VAL A 145 4.02 16.57 -0.94
CA VAL A 145 3.16 15.73 -1.79
C VAL A 145 3.92 15.20 -3.00
N GLU A 146 4.62 16.04 -3.73
CA GLU A 146 5.35 15.63 -4.95
C GLU A 146 6.43 14.57 -4.70
N ARG A 147 7.03 14.59 -3.52
CA ARG A 147 8.08 13.64 -3.14
C ARG A 147 7.57 12.42 -2.39
N MET A 148 6.26 12.35 -2.12
CA MET A 148 5.67 11.35 -1.22
C MET A 148 6.44 11.22 0.10
N ARG A 149 6.94 12.34 0.60
CA ARG A 149 7.77 12.37 1.78
C ARG A 149 6.97 12.89 2.97
N VAL A 150 7.08 12.20 4.07
CA VAL A 150 6.57 12.68 5.37
C VAL A 150 7.73 12.69 6.34
N ALA A 151 7.93 13.81 7.02
CA ALA A 151 8.89 13.92 8.09
C ALA A 151 8.20 14.35 9.39
N TRP A 152 8.64 13.78 10.50
CA TRP A 152 8.23 14.12 11.86
C TRP A 152 9.44 14.56 12.66
N ASN A 153 9.41 15.76 13.22
CA ASN A 153 10.60 16.37 13.88
C ASN A 153 11.86 16.37 12.98
N GLY A 154 11.70 16.51 11.67
CA GLY A 154 12.79 16.49 10.70
C GLY A 154 13.27 15.08 10.30
N THR A 155 12.78 14.02 10.93
CA THR A 155 13.12 12.62 10.61
C THR A 155 12.07 12.02 9.68
N ASP A 156 12.53 11.36 8.60
CA ASP A 156 11.63 10.74 7.62
C ASP A 156 10.82 9.58 8.22
N VAL A 157 9.51 9.59 7.96
CA VAL A 157 8.59 8.51 8.31
C VAL A 157 8.40 7.63 7.08
N PRO A 158 8.83 6.35 7.07
CA PRO A 158 8.80 5.50 5.89
C PRO A 158 7.38 4.96 5.61
N LEU A 159 6.51 5.81 5.08
CA LEU A 159 5.14 5.43 4.75
C LEU A 159 5.06 4.71 3.40
N THR A 160 4.12 3.76 3.28
CA THR A 160 3.71 3.20 1.98
C THR A 160 2.86 4.21 1.23
N VAL A 161 2.58 3.95 -0.06
CA VAL A 161 1.71 4.82 -0.88
C VAL A 161 0.35 5.02 -0.21
N THR A 162 -0.28 3.95 0.24
CA THR A 162 -1.59 3.99 0.90
C THR A 162 -1.55 4.77 2.20
N GLU A 163 -0.54 4.53 3.04
CA GLU A 163 -0.36 5.25 4.31
C GLU A 163 -0.12 6.74 4.10
N PHE A 164 0.70 7.09 3.11
CA PHE A 164 0.95 8.50 2.76
C PHE A 164 -0.35 9.24 2.44
N TRP A 165 -1.18 8.67 1.57
CA TRP A 165 -2.45 9.31 1.19
C TRP A 165 -3.44 9.37 2.34
N MET A 166 -3.45 8.39 3.25
CA MET A 166 -4.26 8.45 4.47
C MET A 166 -3.80 9.57 5.39
N VAL A 167 -2.49 9.72 5.61
CA VAL A 167 -1.95 10.85 6.39
C VAL A 167 -2.28 12.17 5.72
N HIS A 168 -2.06 12.29 4.40
CA HIS A 168 -2.42 13.48 3.64
C HIS A 168 -3.90 13.86 3.81
N ALA A 169 -4.81 12.89 3.71
CA ALA A 169 -6.25 13.13 3.90
C ALA A 169 -6.57 13.66 5.30
N LEU A 170 -5.88 13.17 6.34
CA LEU A 170 -6.08 13.63 7.72
C LEU A 170 -5.51 15.03 7.96
N VAL A 171 -4.29 15.29 7.47
CA VAL A 171 -3.59 16.54 7.76
C VAL A 171 -4.03 17.71 6.90
N ARG A 172 -4.73 17.47 5.80
CA ARG A 172 -5.29 18.52 4.95
C ARG A 172 -6.29 19.40 5.69
N TYR A 173 -7.01 18.84 6.65
CA TYR A 173 -7.99 19.55 7.47
C TYR A 173 -7.88 19.08 8.93
N PRO A 174 -6.90 19.58 9.69
CA PRO A 174 -6.71 19.21 11.08
C PRO A 174 -7.97 19.49 11.92
N GLY A 175 -8.25 18.64 12.88
CA GLY A 175 -9.46 18.72 13.72
C GLY A 175 -10.72 18.13 13.10
N HIS A 176 -10.79 17.98 11.78
CA HIS A 176 -11.95 17.39 11.12
C HIS A 176 -11.97 15.87 11.27
N VAL A 177 -13.09 15.35 11.77
CA VAL A 177 -13.31 13.91 11.86
C VAL A 177 -13.63 13.36 10.47
N LYS A 178 -12.89 12.35 10.04
CA LYS A 178 -13.14 11.62 8.80
C LYS A 178 -13.57 10.20 9.11
N SER A 179 -14.74 9.81 8.61
CA SER A 179 -15.17 8.41 8.68
C SER A 179 -14.23 7.52 7.86
N ARG A 180 -14.25 6.20 8.11
CA ARG A 180 -13.46 5.24 7.31
C ARG A 180 -13.75 5.38 5.83
N GLY A 181 -15.05 5.47 5.45
CA GLY A 181 -15.46 5.68 4.07
C GLY A 181 -14.98 7.01 3.46
N GLN A 182 -14.89 8.08 4.25
CA GLN A 182 -14.31 9.35 3.78
C GLN A 182 -12.81 9.23 3.59
N LEU A 183 -12.09 8.60 4.53
CA LEU A 183 -10.65 8.33 4.37
C LEU A 183 -10.36 7.50 3.12
N MET A 184 -11.15 6.44 2.89
CA MET A 184 -11.03 5.63 1.68
C MET A 184 -11.21 6.47 0.41
N ARG A 185 -12.26 7.28 0.34
CA ARG A 185 -12.51 8.14 -0.85
C ARG A 185 -11.41 9.17 -1.06
N GLU A 186 -11.01 9.91 -0.01
CA GLU A 186 -10.01 10.97 -0.12
C GLU A 186 -8.61 10.43 -0.38
N ALA A 187 -8.24 9.31 0.24
CA ALA A 187 -7.01 8.60 -0.06
C ALA A 187 -7.10 7.78 -1.37
N GLN A 188 -8.25 7.80 -2.05
CA GLN A 188 -8.54 7.00 -3.25
C GLN A 188 -8.28 5.51 -3.04
N ILE A 189 -8.54 5.00 -1.83
CA ILE A 189 -8.35 3.61 -1.44
C ILE A 189 -9.67 2.86 -1.65
N VAL A 190 -9.60 1.66 -2.20
CA VAL A 190 -10.73 0.74 -2.29
C VAL A 190 -10.41 -0.48 -1.41
N VAL A 191 -10.70 -0.39 -0.13
CA VAL A 191 -10.45 -1.44 0.87
C VAL A 191 -11.66 -1.52 1.82
N ASP A 192 -11.71 -2.52 2.68
CA ASP A 192 -12.73 -2.63 3.73
C ASP A 192 -12.36 -1.79 4.98
N ASP A 193 -13.30 -1.66 5.90
CA ASP A 193 -13.14 -0.90 7.15
C ASP A 193 -12.07 -1.49 8.08
N ALA A 194 -11.86 -2.81 8.07
CA ALA A 194 -10.85 -3.48 8.87
C ALA A 194 -9.45 -3.16 8.35
N THR A 195 -9.30 -3.12 7.03
CA THR A 195 -8.06 -2.71 6.36
C THR A 195 -7.69 -1.27 6.69
N VAL A 196 -8.66 -0.33 6.68
CA VAL A 196 -8.42 1.07 7.12
C VAL A 196 -7.89 1.13 8.56
N THR A 197 -8.49 0.35 9.45
CA THR A 197 -8.06 0.29 10.86
C THR A 197 -6.63 -0.25 10.99
N SER A 198 -6.27 -1.25 10.20
CA SER A 198 -4.93 -1.83 10.17
C SER A 198 -3.90 -0.83 9.66
N HIS A 199 -4.19 -0.08 8.60
CA HIS A 199 -3.34 1.00 8.10
C HIS A 199 -3.13 2.09 9.18
N VAL A 200 -4.18 2.56 9.84
CA VAL A 200 -4.05 3.58 10.90
C VAL A 200 -3.16 3.10 12.04
N LYS A 201 -3.32 1.84 12.50
CA LYS A 201 -2.44 1.27 13.52
C LYS A 201 -0.98 1.25 13.07
N ARG A 202 -0.71 0.92 11.81
CA ARG A 202 0.64 0.86 11.25
C ARG A 202 1.25 2.25 11.09
N ILE A 203 0.46 3.22 10.63
CA ILE A 203 0.89 4.63 10.56
C ILE A 203 1.33 5.11 11.94
N ARG A 204 0.50 4.94 12.98
CA ARG A 204 0.84 5.33 14.35
C ARG A 204 2.17 4.73 14.79
N ARG A 205 2.37 3.42 14.61
CA ARG A 205 3.62 2.74 14.99
C ARG A 205 4.85 3.32 14.30
N LYS A 206 4.73 3.76 13.04
CA LYS A 206 5.85 4.37 12.31
C LYS A 206 6.21 5.75 12.87
N PHE A 207 5.23 6.54 13.28
CA PHE A 207 5.46 7.80 13.97
C PHE A 207 5.97 7.57 15.40
N GLU A 208 5.40 6.63 16.14
CA GLU A 208 5.82 6.24 17.50
C GLU A 208 7.26 5.72 17.54
N ALA A 209 7.74 5.08 16.47
CA ALA A 209 9.15 4.64 16.35
C ALA A 209 10.12 5.83 16.31
N ILE A 210 9.68 7.01 15.88
CA ILE A 210 10.48 8.25 15.84
C ILE A 210 10.24 9.09 17.10
N ASP A 211 8.99 9.15 17.56
CA ASP A 211 8.57 9.91 18.72
C ASP A 211 7.58 9.08 19.55
N PRO A 212 8.04 8.42 20.63
CA PRO A 212 7.19 7.60 21.48
C PRO A 212 5.99 8.35 22.10
N ALA A 213 6.00 9.68 22.10
CA ALA A 213 4.90 10.52 22.59
C ALA A 213 3.91 10.91 21.48
N PHE A 214 4.03 10.33 20.27
CA PHE A 214 3.13 10.61 19.15
C PHE A 214 1.70 10.21 19.45
N ASP A 215 0.77 11.16 19.42
CA ASP A 215 -0.66 10.95 19.65
C ASP A 215 -1.58 11.81 18.76
N GLU A 216 -1.02 12.33 17.65
CA GLU A 216 -1.73 13.28 16.76
C GLU A 216 -2.87 12.65 15.95
N ILE A 217 -2.87 11.33 15.75
CA ILE A 217 -3.98 10.65 15.08
C ILE A 217 -4.94 10.11 16.14
N GLU A 218 -6.06 10.80 16.33
CA GLU A 218 -7.07 10.40 17.30
C GLU A 218 -8.13 9.49 16.69
N THR A 219 -8.59 8.50 17.48
CA THR A 219 -9.77 7.69 17.15
C THR A 219 -11.01 8.32 17.75
N MET A 220 -11.95 8.68 16.90
CA MET A 220 -13.28 9.13 17.30
C MET A 220 -14.23 7.94 17.24
N HIS A 221 -14.50 7.33 18.40
CA HIS A 221 -15.30 6.11 18.50
C HIS A 221 -16.64 6.25 17.76
N GLY A 222 -16.94 5.29 16.88
CA GLY A 222 -18.14 5.31 16.04
C GLY A 222 -18.10 6.28 14.84
N ALA A 223 -17.18 7.27 14.82
CA ALA A 223 -17.15 8.31 13.80
C ALA A 223 -15.96 8.18 12.83
N GLY A 224 -14.79 7.71 13.29
CA GLY A 224 -13.61 7.56 12.44
C GLY A 224 -12.32 8.08 13.07
N TYR A 225 -11.57 8.85 12.31
CA TYR A 225 -10.24 9.36 12.71
C TYR A 225 -10.10 10.84 12.42
N ARG A 226 -9.25 11.53 13.18
CA ARG A 226 -8.84 12.90 12.88
C ARG A 226 -7.35 13.11 13.20
N TRP A 227 -6.74 14.08 12.54
CA TRP A 227 -5.49 14.66 13.01
C TRP A 227 -5.80 15.72 14.07
N ARG A 228 -5.08 15.70 15.19
CA ARG A 228 -5.23 16.69 16.26
C ARG A 228 -4.96 18.11 15.73
N PRO A 229 -5.77 19.13 16.07
CA PRO A 229 -5.63 20.49 15.57
C PRO A 229 -4.36 21.21 16.06
#